data_a3498ac0f5c820d0a4315455ac22b159
#
_entry.id   a3498ac0f5c820d0a4315455ac22b159
#
_cell.length_a   1.000
_cell.length_b   1.000
_cell.length_c   1.000
_cell.angle_alpha   90.00
_cell.angle_beta   90.00
_cell.angle_gamma   90.00
#
_symmetry.space_group_name_H-M   'P 1'
#
loop_
_entity.id
_entity.type
_entity.pdbx_description
1 polymer ?
#
loop_
_entity_poly.entity_id
_entity_poly.type
_entity_poly.pdbx_seq_one_letter_code
_entity_poly.pdbx_strand_id
1 'polypeptide(L)'
;MHQDNYRVIKFGTDGWRGRLAFDFTLENLIKVTVASCQELNYQYYNKLLSKKVLIGFDRRFMANHLAKAIIPYVNACGLEPILSTSYVTTPACSFYAKEMNLLGSLIITASHNPCDWLGLKIKNFQGCSVNSSFTEAVEKRIKLQNTIEPGSNKY
;
A
#
# COMPACT_ATOMS: atom_id res chain seq x y z
N MET A 1 -29.84 -1.77 15.78
CA MET A 1 -29.29 -1.90 14.42
C MET A 1 -28.17 -0.89 14.27
N HIS A 2 -26.92 -1.29 14.53
CA HIS A 2 -25.77 -0.48 14.18
C HIS A 2 -25.60 -0.60 12.66
N GLN A 3 -25.96 0.43 11.92
CA GLN A 3 -25.48 0.57 10.55
C GLN A 3 -23.98 0.79 10.67
N ASP A 4 -23.21 -0.20 10.26
CA ASP A 4 -21.78 -0.10 10.04
C ASP A 4 -21.54 0.95 8.96
N ASN A 5 -21.34 2.21 9.40
CA ASN A 5 -20.84 3.29 8.56
C ASN A 5 -19.35 3.03 8.24
N TYR A 6 -19.04 1.90 7.59
CA TYR A 6 -17.76 1.72 6.96
C TYR A 6 -17.64 2.74 5.84
N ARG A 7 -16.91 3.81 6.12
CA ARG A 7 -16.57 4.77 5.05
C ARG A 7 -15.84 4.00 3.97
N VAL A 8 -16.43 4.01 2.77
CA VAL A 8 -15.92 3.25 1.63
C VAL A 8 -14.50 3.72 1.30
N ILE A 9 -13.53 2.81 1.34
CA ILE A 9 -12.18 3.09 0.87
C ILE A 9 -12.26 3.41 -0.61
N LYS A 10 -11.88 4.64 -0.98
CA LYS A 10 -11.89 5.13 -2.35
C LYS A 10 -10.57 5.79 -2.69
N PHE A 11 -10.00 5.39 -3.81
CA PHE A 11 -8.75 5.96 -4.30
C PHE A 11 -9.00 7.30 -5.02
N GLY A 12 -8.08 8.25 -4.80
CA GLY A 12 -7.95 9.46 -5.61
C GLY A 12 -6.98 9.24 -6.77
N THR A 13 -6.56 10.34 -7.41
CA THR A 13 -5.63 10.32 -8.55
C THR A 13 -4.23 9.78 -8.22
N ASP A 14 -3.79 9.86 -6.97
CA ASP A 14 -2.44 9.41 -6.55
C ASP A 14 -2.51 8.79 -5.15
N GLY A 15 -3.16 7.64 -5.07
CA GLY A 15 -3.30 6.87 -3.84
C GLY A 15 -4.60 7.08 -3.09
N TRP A 16 -4.74 6.35 -1.99
CA TRP A 16 -5.83 6.48 -1.03
C TRP A 16 -5.37 7.35 0.14
N ARG A 17 -6.25 8.24 0.62
CA ARG A 17 -6.00 9.15 1.75
C ARG A 17 -7.21 9.21 2.66
N GLY A 18 -6.96 9.41 3.96
CA GLY A 18 -8.00 9.57 4.96
C GLY A 18 -7.48 10.30 6.19
N ARG A 19 -8.40 10.75 7.02
CA ARG A 19 -8.07 11.32 8.33
C ARG A 19 -7.65 10.21 9.28
N LEU A 20 -6.53 10.45 9.96
CA LEU A 20 -5.95 9.49 10.92
C LEU A 20 -6.96 9.18 12.02
N ALA A 21 -7.07 7.92 12.39
CA ALA A 21 -8.01 7.35 13.36
C ALA A 21 -9.51 7.37 12.94
N PHE A 22 -9.85 7.99 11.83
CA PHE A 22 -11.23 7.99 11.31
C PHE A 22 -11.35 7.11 10.07
N ASP A 23 -10.79 7.57 8.96
CA ASP A 23 -10.79 6.84 7.68
C ASP A 23 -9.50 6.01 7.54
N PHE A 24 -8.36 6.62 7.92
CA PHE A 24 -7.05 6.00 7.89
C PHE A 24 -6.79 5.29 9.23
N THR A 25 -7.29 4.08 9.34
CA THR A 25 -7.04 3.17 10.47
C THR A 25 -6.03 2.09 10.07
N LEU A 26 -5.42 1.41 11.05
CA LEU A 26 -4.54 0.28 10.78
C LEU A 26 -5.27 -0.84 10.02
N GLU A 27 -6.51 -1.13 10.39
CA GLU A 27 -7.33 -2.14 9.71
C GLU A 27 -7.55 -1.81 8.24
N ASN A 28 -7.94 -0.56 7.93
CA ASN A 28 -8.13 -0.12 6.55
C ASN A 28 -6.81 -0.11 5.77
N LEU A 29 -5.69 0.29 6.41
CA LEU A 29 -4.36 0.26 5.79
C LEU A 29 -3.96 -1.19 5.44
N ILE A 30 -4.22 -2.16 6.31
CA ILE A 30 -3.97 -3.57 6.04
C ILE A 30 -4.79 -4.04 4.83
N LYS A 31 -6.09 -3.76 4.80
CA LYS A 31 -6.96 -4.12 3.66
C LYS A 31 -6.45 -3.54 2.35
N VAL A 32 -6.10 -2.25 2.34
CA VAL A 32 -5.54 -1.59 1.16
C VAL A 32 -4.19 -2.18 0.76
N THR A 33 -3.31 -2.47 1.73
CA THR A 33 -2.00 -3.06 1.48
C THR A 33 -2.12 -4.43 0.82
N VAL A 34 -2.91 -5.32 1.41
CA VAL A 34 -3.10 -6.69 0.90
C VAL A 34 -3.69 -6.65 -0.51
N ALA A 35 -4.76 -5.88 -0.73
CA ALA A 35 -5.38 -5.76 -2.05
C ALA A 35 -4.41 -5.18 -3.10
N SER A 36 -3.58 -4.19 -2.70
CA SER A 36 -2.57 -3.59 -3.58
C SER A 36 -1.46 -4.58 -3.93
N CYS A 37 -0.96 -5.35 -2.96
CA CYS A 37 0.04 -6.39 -3.18
C CYS A 37 -0.47 -7.49 -4.11
N GLN A 38 -1.70 -7.95 -3.90
CA GLN A 38 -2.33 -8.93 -4.77
C GLN A 38 -2.49 -8.42 -6.20
N GLU A 39 -2.85 -7.14 -6.38
CA GLU A 39 -3.00 -6.55 -7.70
C GLU A 39 -1.66 -6.30 -8.39
N LEU A 40 -0.62 -5.83 -7.65
CA LEU A 40 0.74 -5.72 -8.18
C LEU A 40 1.24 -7.08 -8.68
N ASN A 41 1.05 -8.12 -7.88
CA ASN A 41 1.45 -9.48 -8.25
C ASN A 41 0.67 -9.97 -9.48
N TYR A 42 -0.64 -9.77 -9.51
CA TYR A 42 -1.49 -10.19 -10.64
C TYR A 42 -1.11 -9.52 -11.95
N GLN A 43 -0.90 -8.20 -11.96
CA GLN A 43 -0.62 -7.46 -13.19
C GLN A 43 0.82 -7.59 -13.67
N TYR A 44 1.79 -7.83 -12.77
CA TYR A 44 3.20 -7.73 -13.11
C TYR A 44 4.03 -9.00 -12.87
N TYR A 45 3.42 -10.07 -12.38
CA TYR A 45 4.08 -11.34 -12.07
C TYR A 45 4.93 -11.91 -13.22
N ASN A 46 4.46 -11.80 -14.46
CA ASN A 46 5.11 -12.37 -15.65
C ASN A 46 6.19 -11.46 -16.26
N LYS A 47 6.56 -10.35 -15.64
CA LYS A 47 7.49 -9.37 -16.23
C LYS A 47 8.96 -9.55 -15.81
N LEU A 48 9.34 -10.72 -15.32
CA LEU A 48 10.72 -11.01 -14.84
C LEU A 48 11.20 -10.04 -13.75
N LEU A 49 10.31 -9.50 -12.98
CA LEU A 49 10.60 -8.60 -11.88
C LEU A 49 10.89 -9.38 -10.59
N SER A 50 11.64 -8.77 -9.70
CA SER A 50 11.78 -9.31 -8.36
C SER A 50 10.43 -9.28 -7.63
N LYS A 51 10.22 -10.20 -6.69
CA LYS A 51 9.04 -10.15 -5.80
C LYS A 51 9.15 -9.07 -4.71
N LYS A 52 10.12 -8.18 -4.82
CA LYS A 52 10.41 -7.17 -3.81
C LYS A 52 9.52 -5.95 -3.99
N VAL A 53 9.01 -5.44 -2.88
CA VAL A 53 8.19 -4.22 -2.82
C VAL A 53 8.82 -3.26 -1.82
N LEU A 54 9.15 -2.06 -2.27
CA LEU A 54 9.67 -1.00 -1.39
C LEU A 54 8.54 -0.43 -0.54
N ILE A 55 8.75 -0.33 0.76
CA ILE A 55 7.87 0.38 1.68
C ILE A 55 8.58 1.65 2.11
N GLY A 56 8.05 2.78 1.68
CA GLY A 56 8.53 4.11 2.04
C GLY A 56 7.56 4.84 2.98
N PHE A 57 8.05 5.86 3.68
CA PHE A 57 7.23 6.69 4.56
C PHE A 57 7.82 8.10 4.68
N ASP A 58 6.95 9.09 4.91
CA ASP A 58 7.34 10.46 5.17
C ASP A 58 7.44 10.77 6.69
N ARG A 59 7.59 12.05 7.05
CA ARG A 59 7.73 12.49 8.45
C ARG A 59 6.41 12.69 9.19
N ARG A 60 5.28 12.28 8.62
CA ARG A 60 3.98 12.40 9.27
C ARG A 60 3.89 11.53 10.51
N PHE A 61 3.08 11.98 11.46
CA PHE A 61 2.78 11.23 12.67
C PHE A 61 2.36 9.78 12.32
N MET A 62 2.90 8.80 13.02
CA MET A 62 2.67 7.37 12.83
C MET A 62 3.15 6.75 11.51
N ALA A 63 3.60 7.50 10.49
CA ALA A 63 3.94 6.95 9.18
C ALA A 63 4.99 5.83 9.25
N ASN A 64 6.05 6.00 10.04
CA ASN A 64 7.08 4.96 10.29
C ASN A 64 6.49 3.70 10.96
N HIS A 65 5.66 3.87 12.00
CA HIS A 65 5.07 2.75 12.72
C HIS A 65 4.12 1.95 11.81
N LEU A 66 3.32 2.65 11.01
CA LEU A 66 2.38 2.05 10.07
C LEU A 66 3.10 1.36 8.91
N ALA A 67 4.21 1.93 8.43
CA ALA A 67 5.07 1.29 7.42
C ALA A 67 5.64 -0.05 7.94
N LYS A 68 6.06 -0.11 9.19
CA LYS A 68 6.50 -1.36 9.84
C LYS A 68 5.35 -2.35 10.03
N ALA A 69 4.17 -1.85 10.42
CA ALA A 69 3.01 -2.69 10.70
C ALA A 69 2.49 -3.44 9.49
N ILE A 70 2.69 -2.94 8.26
CA ILE A 70 2.24 -3.63 7.04
C ILE A 70 3.20 -4.70 6.52
N ILE A 71 4.43 -4.78 7.03
CA ILE A 71 5.45 -5.76 6.59
C ILE A 71 4.92 -7.21 6.61
N PRO A 72 4.33 -7.72 7.71
CA PRO A 72 3.84 -9.08 7.76
C PRO A 72 2.78 -9.39 6.69
N TYR A 73 1.96 -8.40 6.34
CA TYR A 73 0.88 -8.55 5.36
C TYR A 73 1.41 -8.56 3.93
N VAL A 74 2.47 -7.80 3.64
CA VAL A 74 3.19 -7.90 2.36
C VAL A 74 3.81 -9.29 2.20
N ASN A 75 4.46 -9.81 3.25
CA ASN A 75 4.99 -11.17 3.28
C ASN A 75 3.89 -12.23 3.06
N ALA A 76 2.73 -12.08 3.71
CA ALA A 76 1.60 -13.00 3.56
C ALA A 76 1.04 -13.03 2.11
N CYS A 77 1.29 -11.99 1.32
CA CYS A 77 0.97 -11.97 -0.12
C CYS A 77 2.03 -12.67 -0.99
N GLY A 78 3.06 -13.29 -0.40
CA GLY A 78 4.16 -13.94 -1.11
C GLY A 78 5.16 -12.95 -1.74
N LEU A 79 5.20 -11.72 -1.23
CA LEU A 79 6.12 -10.66 -1.65
C LEU A 79 7.19 -10.41 -0.59
N GLU A 80 8.31 -9.83 -0.99
CA GLU A 80 9.45 -9.50 -0.13
C GLU A 80 9.46 -7.98 0.16
N PRO A 81 9.06 -7.54 1.37
CA PRO A 81 9.08 -6.11 1.71
C PRO A 81 10.50 -5.61 1.94
N ILE A 82 10.82 -4.46 1.35
CA ILE A 82 12.02 -3.67 1.64
C ILE A 82 11.57 -2.40 2.33
N LEU A 83 11.80 -2.28 3.64
CA LEU A 83 11.49 -1.05 4.36
C LEU A 83 12.61 -0.02 4.17
N SER A 84 12.26 1.22 3.85
CA SER A 84 13.24 2.32 3.86
C SER A 84 13.81 2.52 5.27
N THR A 85 15.11 2.75 5.34
CA THR A 85 15.82 2.93 6.64
C THR A 85 15.52 4.28 7.29
N SER A 86 15.02 5.24 6.50
CA SER A 86 14.69 6.60 6.94
C SER A 86 13.51 7.14 6.15
N TYR A 87 13.09 8.37 6.48
CA TYR A 87 12.11 9.11 5.71
C TYR A 87 12.55 9.26 4.25
N VAL A 88 11.60 9.04 3.34
CA VAL A 88 11.89 9.05 1.91
C VAL A 88 10.79 9.81 1.15
N THR A 89 11.17 10.50 0.10
CA THR A 89 10.22 11.19 -0.76
C THR A 89 9.58 10.23 -1.76
N THR A 90 8.37 10.56 -2.22
CA THR A 90 7.70 9.79 -3.27
C THR A 90 8.55 9.63 -4.54
N PRO A 91 9.22 10.69 -5.07
CA PRO A 91 10.10 10.54 -6.23
C PRO A 91 11.27 9.57 -6.00
N ALA A 92 11.86 9.56 -4.80
CA ALA A 92 12.93 8.61 -4.49
C ALA A 92 12.42 7.17 -4.49
N CYS A 93 11.24 6.90 -3.91
CA CYS A 93 10.61 5.57 -3.99
C CYS A 93 10.32 5.14 -5.43
N SER A 94 9.85 6.07 -6.27
CA SER A 94 9.63 5.85 -7.70
C SER A 94 10.91 5.48 -8.42
N PHE A 95 11.99 6.22 -8.17
CA PHE A 95 13.31 5.98 -8.74
C PHE A 95 13.83 4.60 -8.35
N TYR A 96 13.84 4.27 -7.05
CA TYR A 96 14.34 2.98 -6.58
C TYR A 96 13.49 1.80 -7.05
N ALA A 97 12.17 1.93 -7.16
CA ALA A 97 11.32 0.89 -7.70
C ALA A 97 11.76 0.47 -9.11
N LYS A 98 12.09 1.45 -9.95
CA LYS A 98 12.56 1.22 -11.31
C LYS A 98 14.00 0.69 -11.34
N GLU A 99 14.96 1.39 -10.70
CA GLU A 99 16.39 1.08 -10.78
C GLU A 99 16.74 -0.30 -10.19
N MET A 100 16.01 -0.72 -9.15
CA MET A 100 16.24 -2.02 -8.51
C MET A 100 15.34 -3.13 -9.08
N ASN A 101 14.62 -2.88 -10.18
CA ASN A 101 13.67 -3.83 -10.79
C ASN A 101 12.67 -4.43 -9.77
N LEU A 102 12.16 -3.59 -8.86
CA LEU A 102 11.18 -4.02 -7.87
C LEU A 102 9.82 -4.20 -8.52
N LEU A 103 8.94 -5.00 -7.90
CA LEU A 103 7.56 -5.14 -8.34
C LEU A 103 6.79 -3.81 -8.25
N GLY A 104 7.16 -2.98 -7.29
CA GLY A 104 6.60 -1.65 -7.08
C GLY A 104 6.99 -1.05 -5.74
N SER A 105 6.30 0.02 -5.34
CA SER A 105 6.47 0.59 -4.01
C SER A 105 5.14 1.01 -3.38
N LEU A 106 5.06 0.89 -2.07
CA LEU A 106 4.00 1.34 -1.20
C LEU A 106 4.54 2.48 -0.33
N ILE A 107 3.91 3.65 -0.35
CA ILE A 107 4.44 4.84 0.32
C ILE A 107 3.41 5.42 1.26
N ILE A 108 3.72 5.42 2.55
CA ILE A 108 2.86 6.01 3.59
C ILE A 108 3.09 7.52 3.61
N THR A 109 2.16 8.26 3.05
CA THR A 109 2.19 9.73 2.93
C THR A 109 0.83 10.29 2.58
N ALA A 110 0.50 11.49 3.05
CA ALA A 110 -0.65 12.24 2.56
C ALA A 110 -0.24 13.48 1.76
N SER A 111 1.03 13.56 1.30
CA SER A 111 1.55 14.65 0.46
C SER A 111 1.35 16.03 1.11
N HIS A 112 0.48 16.89 0.56
CA HIS A 112 0.19 18.25 1.03
C HIS A 112 -1.08 18.37 1.90
N ASN A 113 -1.75 17.26 2.22
CA ASN A 113 -2.91 17.29 3.11
C ASN A 113 -2.52 17.77 4.53
N PRO A 114 -3.47 18.24 5.34
CA PRO A 114 -3.24 18.61 6.74
C PRO A 114 -2.54 17.51 7.56
N CYS A 115 -1.99 17.86 8.71
CA CYS A 115 -1.17 16.95 9.51
C CYS A 115 -1.94 15.76 10.11
N ASP A 116 -3.25 15.87 10.24
CA ASP A 116 -4.17 14.82 10.70
C ASP A 116 -4.57 13.83 9.59
N TRP A 117 -3.97 13.92 8.40
CA TRP A 117 -4.19 13.01 7.28
C TRP A 117 -3.01 12.08 7.07
N LEU A 118 -3.31 10.84 6.67
CA LEU A 118 -2.37 9.89 6.09
C LEU A 118 -2.93 9.27 4.82
N GLY A 119 -2.09 8.56 4.09
CA GLY A 119 -2.45 7.88 2.86
C GLY A 119 -1.46 6.80 2.49
N LEU A 120 -1.84 6.00 1.51
CA LEU A 120 -1.00 5.02 0.85
C LEU A 120 -0.96 5.31 -0.64
N LYS A 121 0.23 5.61 -1.16
CA LYS A 121 0.49 5.70 -2.60
C LYS A 121 1.07 4.39 -3.09
N ILE A 122 0.71 4.02 -4.33
CA ILE A 122 1.19 2.81 -4.98
C ILE A 122 1.93 3.22 -6.25
N LYS A 123 3.16 2.75 -6.39
CA LYS A 123 3.93 2.88 -7.64
C LYS A 123 4.16 1.52 -8.25
N ASN A 124 4.09 1.44 -9.56
CA ASN A 124 4.41 0.22 -10.31
C ASN A 124 5.93 0.04 -10.47
N PHE A 125 6.33 -1.04 -11.12
CA PHE A 125 7.74 -1.38 -11.40
C PHE A 125 8.49 -0.31 -12.23
N GLN A 126 7.80 0.54 -12.98
CA GLN A 126 8.40 1.65 -13.73
C GLN A 126 8.55 2.91 -12.88
N GLY A 127 8.14 2.88 -11.58
CA GLY A 127 8.13 4.04 -10.70
C GLY A 127 6.95 5.00 -10.94
N CYS A 128 6.03 4.66 -11.84
CA CYS A 128 4.86 5.47 -12.16
C CYS A 128 3.73 5.22 -11.16
N SER A 129 2.86 6.21 -10.95
CA SER A 129 1.59 5.99 -10.27
C SER A 129 0.77 4.95 -11.03
N VAL A 130 0.10 4.07 -10.29
CA VAL A 130 -0.83 3.12 -10.88
C VAL A 130 -2.03 3.84 -11.48
N ASN A 131 -2.63 3.27 -12.52
CA ASN A 131 -3.77 3.87 -13.23
C ASN A 131 -5.12 3.56 -12.52
N SER A 132 -6.19 4.17 -13.02
CA SER A 132 -7.53 3.99 -12.46
C SER A 132 -8.03 2.54 -12.50
N SER A 133 -7.72 1.79 -13.55
CA SER A 133 -8.12 0.38 -13.64
C SER A 133 -7.47 -0.48 -12.54
N PHE A 134 -6.23 -0.16 -12.17
CA PHE A 134 -5.55 -0.79 -11.04
C PHE A 134 -6.25 -0.46 -9.70
N THR A 135 -6.53 0.82 -9.45
CA THR A 135 -7.17 1.24 -8.19
C THR A 135 -8.58 0.73 -8.06
N GLU A 136 -9.35 0.66 -9.14
CA GLU A 136 -10.67 0.03 -9.17
C GLU A 136 -10.62 -1.47 -8.86
N ALA A 137 -9.61 -2.17 -9.38
CA ALA A 137 -9.38 -3.58 -9.05
C ALA A 137 -9.03 -3.77 -7.58
N VAL A 138 -8.19 -2.88 -7.00
CA VAL A 138 -7.89 -2.87 -5.56
C VAL A 138 -9.17 -2.66 -4.74
N GLU A 139 -10.01 -1.69 -5.09
CA GLU A 139 -11.28 -1.43 -4.41
C GLU A 139 -12.23 -2.64 -4.47
N LYS A 140 -12.29 -3.33 -5.60
CA LYS A 140 -13.06 -4.59 -5.74
C LYS A 140 -12.51 -5.68 -4.83
N ARG A 141 -11.19 -5.85 -4.76
CA ARG A 141 -10.54 -6.83 -3.87
C ARG A 141 -10.85 -6.55 -2.41
N ILE A 142 -10.80 -5.28 -1.99
CA ILE A 142 -11.12 -4.88 -0.61
C ILE A 142 -12.53 -5.31 -0.21
N LYS A 143 -13.50 -5.18 -1.11
CA LYS A 143 -14.88 -5.61 -0.85
C LYS A 143 -15.04 -7.13 -0.71
N LEU A 144 -14.13 -7.91 -1.31
CA LEU A 144 -14.17 -9.37 -1.32
C LEU A 144 -13.24 -10.01 -0.27
N GLN A 145 -12.39 -9.21 0.40
CA GLN A 145 -11.41 -9.74 1.35
C GLN A 145 -12.07 -10.36 2.58
N ASN A 146 -11.80 -11.66 2.77
CA ASN A 146 -11.71 -12.21 4.12
C ASN A 146 -10.35 -11.80 4.68
N THR A 147 -10.30 -11.32 5.91
CA THR A 147 -9.08 -10.85 6.59
C THR A 147 -7.96 -11.89 6.46
N ILE A 148 -6.83 -11.49 5.85
CA ILE A 148 -5.63 -12.33 5.81
C ILE A 148 -4.90 -12.11 7.12
N GLU A 149 -4.82 -13.16 7.96
CA GLU A 149 -4.03 -13.13 9.18
C GLU A 149 -2.53 -13.26 8.89
N PRO A 150 -1.67 -12.50 9.57
CA PRO A 150 -0.22 -12.64 9.46
C PRO A 150 0.20 -14.08 9.84
N GLY A 151 0.92 -14.76 8.96
CA GLY A 151 1.41 -16.12 9.23
C GLY A 151 0.45 -17.26 8.87
N SER A 152 -0.70 -16.99 8.24
CA SER A 152 -1.64 -18.01 7.77
C SER A 152 -1.20 -18.72 6.47
N ASN A 153 0.08 -18.75 6.14
CA ASN A 153 0.57 -19.65 5.10
C ASN A 153 0.41 -21.09 5.59
N LYS A 154 -0.72 -21.70 5.30
CA LYS A 154 -0.82 -23.16 5.27
C LYS A 154 -0.05 -23.61 4.03
N TYR A 155 1.05 -24.31 4.28
CA TYR A 155 1.82 -25.07 3.30
C TYR A 155 0.94 -26.12 2.62
#